data_1e06d9b156bf772f0820e425007b3078
#
_entry.id   1e06d9b156bf772f0820e425007b3078
#
_cell.length_a   1.000
_cell.length_b   1.000
_cell.length_c   1.000
_cell.angle_alpha   90.00
_cell.angle_beta   90.00
_cell.angle_gamma   90.00
#
_symmetry.space_group_name_H-M   'P 1'
#
loop_
_entity.id
_entity.type
_entity.pdbx_description
1 polymer ?
#
loop_
_entity_poly.entity_id
_entity_poly.type
_entity_poly.pdbx_seq_one_letter_code
_entity_poly.pdbx_strand_id
1 'polypeptide(L)'
;MVRGLRLKGSSVERVLRCNVLQSPLAGVSDKIFRALVRRWAPDALLFTEMVNATSLELGHGRGKVEELSEETGPIGVQLFDHRPEAMADAARRAEDAGAFLIDINMGCPVRKIARKGGGSGLIRDPDLACRIVESVASAVGVPVTVKTRLGW
;
A
#
# COMPACT_ATOMS: atom_id res chain seq x y z
N MET A 1 18.85 -19.03 8.60
CA MET A 1 17.58 -18.74 9.33
C MET A 1 17.13 -17.35 8.91
N VAL A 2 16.00 -17.23 8.22
CA VAL A 2 15.44 -15.93 7.80
C VAL A 2 14.89 -15.25 9.05
N ARG A 3 15.42 -14.07 9.41
CA ARG A 3 14.89 -13.31 10.56
C ARG A 3 13.56 -12.69 10.17
N GLY A 4 12.54 -12.91 10.97
CA GLY A 4 11.26 -12.22 10.85
C GLY A 4 11.42 -10.70 11.00
N LEU A 5 10.55 -9.95 10.37
CA LEU A 5 10.52 -8.49 10.44
C LEU A 5 9.35 -8.02 11.31
N ARG A 6 9.62 -7.12 12.25
CA ARG A 6 8.59 -6.46 13.06
C ARG A 6 8.25 -5.10 12.48
N LEU A 7 6.98 -4.86 12.29
CA LEU A 7 6.45 -3.60 11.76
C LEU A 7 5.50 -3.00 12.81
N LYS A 8 5.77 -1.77 13.21
CA LYS A 8 4.94 -1.06 14.21
C LYS A 8 3.96 -0.14 13.49
N GLY A 9 2.69 -0.31 13.78
CA GLY A 9 1.64 0.66 13.50
C GLY A 9 1.38 1.54 14.73
N SER A 10 0.42 2.44 14.66
CA SER A 10 0.03 3.29 15.80
C SER A 10 -0.63 2.49 16.93
N SER A 11 -1.38 1.46 16.61
CA SER A 11 -2.12 0.63 17.56
C SER A 11 -1.80 -0.87 17.47
N VAL A 12 -1.24 -1.31 16.35
CA VAL A 12 -0.99 -2.74 16.08
C VAL A 12 0.45 -2.98 15.67
N GLU A 13 1.09 -3.95 16.29
CA GLU A 13 2.37 -4.51 15.81
C GLU A 13 2.09 -5.72 14.91
N ARG A 14 2.74 -5.77 13.76
CA ARG A 14 2.70 -6.88 12.81
C ARG A 14 4.06 -7.58 12.75
N VAL A 15 4.05 -8.90 12.74
CA VAL A 15 5.27 -9.71 12.63
C VAL A 15 5.20 -10.52 11.36
N LEU A 16 6.16 -10.30 10.47
CA LEU A 16 6.38 -11.14 9.29
C LEU A 16 7.32 -12.30 9.68
N ARG A 17 6.96 -13.51 9.28
CA ARG A 17 7.77 -14.71 9.55
C ARG A 17 9.02 -14.80 8.67
N CYS A 18 9.02 -14.06 7.56
CA CYS A 18 10.16 -13.97 6.66
C CYS A 18 10.39 -12.52 6.20
N ASN A 19 11.51 -12.26 5.55
CA ASN A 19 11.88 -10.96 4.99
C ASN A 19 11.70 -10.88 3.47
N VAL A 20 10.84 -11.74 2.91
CA VAL A 20 10.50 -11.72 1.48
C VAL A 20 9.27 -10.86 1.26
N LEU A 21 9.39 -9.89 0.36
CA LEU A 21 8.32 -8.98 -0.04
C LEU A 21 8.15 -9.03 -1.55
N GLN A 22 6.92 -9.23 -2.03
CA GLN A 22 6.58 -9.07 -3.44
C GLN A 22 6.21 -7.62 -3.69
N SER A 23 6.92 -6.96 -4.59
CA SER A 23 6.67 -5.56 -4.94
C SER A 23 5.32 -5.37 -5.62
N PRO A 24 4.56 -4.29 -5.30
CA PRO A 24 3.35 -3.95 -6.04
C PRO A 24 3.68 -3.61 -7.50
N LEU A 25 3.00 -4.27 -8.43
CA LEU A 25 3.21 -4.15 -9.88
C LEU A 25 1.87 -3.93 -10.58
N ALA A 26 1.65 -2.73 -11.12
CA ALA A 26 0.42 -2.38 -11.84
C ALA A 26 0.23 -3.28 -13.08
N GLY A 27 -0.95 -3.88 -13.22
CA GLY A 27 -1.28 -4.83 -14.30
C GLY A 27 -0.69 -6.22 -14.12
N VAL A 28 -0.02 -6.51 -13.00
CA VAL A 28 0.64 -7.81 -12.75
C VAL A 28 0.25 -8.40 -11.40
N SER A 29 0.37 -7.64 -10.31
CA SER A 29 0.13 -8.17 -8.96
C SER A 29 -1.36 -8.19 -8.58
N ASP A 30 -2.17 -8.78 -9.46
CA ASP A 30 -3.57 -9.09 -9.21
C ASP A 30 -3.72 -10.30 -8.26
N LYS A 31 -4.93 -10.65 -7.92
CA LYS A 31 -5.25 -11.79 -7.04
C LYS A 31 -4.68 -13.11 -7.55
N ILE A 32 -4.72 -13.35 -8.86
CA ILE A 32 -4.22 -14.60 -9.46
C ILE A 32 -2.71 -14.69 -9.30
N PHE A 33 -2.00 -13.61 -9.62
CA PHE A 33 -0.55 -13.54 -9.44
C PHE A 33 -0.16 -13.72 -7.97
N ARG A 34 -0.84 -13.05 -7.04
CA ARG A 34 -0.57 -13.20 -5.59
C ARG A 34 -0.83 -14.63 -5.12
N ALA A 35 -1.90 -15.27 -5.58
CA ALA A 35 -2.17 -16.69 -5.27
C ALA A 35 -1.06 -17.61 -5.77
N LEU A 36 -0.51 -17.35 -6.97
CA LEU A 36 0.63 -18.10 -7.50
C LEU A 36 1.89 -17.90 -6.63
N VAL A 37 2.21 -16.66 -6.28
CA VAL A 37 3.37 -16.35 -5.41
C VAL A 37 3.21 -17.01 -4.04
N ARG A 38 2.00 -17.00 -3.47
CA ARG A 38 1.69 -17.60 -2.17
C ARG A 38 1.98 -19.10 -2.11
N ARG A 39 1.83 -19.81 -3.22
CA ARG A 39 2.18 -21.26 -3.29
C ARG A 39 3.66 -21.53 -3.03
N TRP A 40 4.55 -20.59 -3.41
CA TRP A 40 6.01 -20.76 -3.30
C TRP A 40 6.59 -20.00 -2.10
N ALA A 41 5.90 -18.95 -1.65
CA ALA A 41 6.33 -18.10 -0.54
C ALA A 41 5.15 -17.81 0.41
N PRO A 42 4.70 -18.83 1.18
CA PRO A 42 3.49 -18.75 2.00
C PRO A 42 3.54 -17.66 3.09
N ASP A 43 4.72 -17.33 3.58
CA ASP A 43 4.92 -16.33 4.63
C ASP A 43 5.36 -14.95 4.11
N ALA A 44 5.50 -14.78 2.78
CA ALA A 44 5.91 -13.51 2.18
C ALA A 44 4.83 -12.43 2.35
N LEU A 45 5.24 -11.17 2.53
CA LEU A 45 4.34 -10.04 2.40
C LEU A 45 4.10 -9.76 0.92
N LEU A 46 2.85 -9.90 0.50
CA LEU A 46 2.41 -9.58 -0.85
C LEU A 46 1.71 -8.22 -0.87
N PHE A 47 1.68 -7.58 -2.03
CA PHE A 47 1.01 -6.30 -2.20
C PHE A 47 -0.03 -6.37 -3.31
N THR A 48 -1.12 -5.63 -3.12
CA THR A 48 -2.07 -5.37 -4.21
C THR A 48 -1.39 -4.56 -5.32
N GLU A 49 -2.00 -4.49 -6.49
CA GLU A 49 -1.71 -3.38 -7.39
C GLU A 49 -1.99 -2.06 -6.69
N MET A 50 -1.38 -0.97 -7.18
CA MET A 50 -1.65 0.37 -6.63
C MET A 50 -3.11 0.78 -6.83
N VAL A 51 -3.75 1.29 -5.77
CA VAL A 51 -5.14 1.75 -5.74
C VAL A 51 -5.17 3.27 -5.64
N ASN A 52 -5.91 3.93 -6.53
CA ASN A 52 -6.09 5.38 -6.46
C ASN A 52 -7.13 5.73 -5.39
N ALA A 53 -6.73 6.55 -4.41
CA ALA A 53 -7.59 6.91 -3.28
C ALA A 53 -8.83 7.70 -3.71
N THR A 54 -8.68 8.69 -4.61
CA THR A 54 -9.82 9.42 -5.19
C THR A 54 -10.78 8.50 -5.93
N SER A 55 -10.26 7.54 -6.70
CA SER A 55 -11.12 6.59 -7.42
C SER A 55 -11.89 5.69 -6.46
N LEU A 56 -11.26 5.27 -5.36
CA LEU A 56 -11.90 4.47 -4.33
C LEU A 56 -13.02 5.25 -3.62
N GLU A 57 -12.81 6.54 -3.33
CA GLU A 57 -13.83 7.46 -2.81
C GLU A 57 -15.07 7.51 -3.73
N LEU A 58 -14.85 7.55 -5.05
CA LEU A 58 -15.90 7.56 -6.07
C LEU A 58 -16.52 6.17 -6.34
N GLY A 59 -16.11 5.15 -5.60
CA GLY A 59 -16.63 3.79 -5.73
C GLY A 59 -15.96 2.93 -6.80
N HIS A 60 -14.90 3.43 -7.45
CA HIS A 60 -14.12 2.66 -8.41
C HIS A 60 -12.96 1.93 -7.72
N GLY A 61 -12.60 0.75 -8.22
CA GLY A 61 -11.47 -0.05 -7.70
C GLY A 61 -11.72 -0.73 -6.36
N ARG A 62 -12.96 -0.75 -5.88
CA ARG A 62 -13.35 -1.43 -4.63
C ARG A 62 -12.95 -2.90 -4.61
N GLY A 63 -13.10 -3.62 -5.73
CA GLY A 63 -12.75 -5.03 -5.82
C GLY A 63 -11.32 -5.33 -5.40
N LYS A 64 -10.36 -4.43 -5.70
CA LYS A 64 -8.95 -4.60 -5.28
C LYS A 64 -8.74 -4.56 -3.77
N VAL A 65 -9.68 -3.99 -3.02
CA VAL A 65 -9.65 -3.92 -1.55
C VAL A 65 -10.53 -5.01 -0.95
N GLU A 66 -11.72 -5.23 -1.51
CA GLU A 66 -12.67 -6.24 -1.04
C GLU A 66 -12.14 -7.68 -1.19
N GLU A 67 -11.33 -7.93 -2.23
CA GLU A 67 -10.67 -9.23 -2.47
C GLU A 67 -9.74 -9.68 -1.33
N LEU A 68 -9.31 -8.75 -0.45
CA LEU A 68 -8.42 -9.09 0.68
C LEU A 68 -9.01 -10.13 1.62
N SER A 69 -10.34 -10.09 1.83
CA SER A 69 -11.04 -11.04 2.71
C SER A 69 -10.98 -12.49 2.24
N GLU A 70 -10.69 -12.70 0.96
CA GLU A 70 -10.60 -14.03 0.34
C GLU A 70 -9.15 -14.54 0.25
N GLU A 71 -8.18 -13.71 0.62
CA GLU A 71 -6.78 -14.05 0.50
C GLU A 71 -6.16 -14.54 1.81
N THR A 72 -5.19 -15.40 1.72
CA THR A 72 -4.47 -15.95 2.87
C THR A 72 -3.13 -15.27 3.06
N GLY A 73 -2.70 -15.13 4.32
CA GLY A 73 -1.40 -14.58 4.69
C GLY A 73 -1.34 -13.04 4.64
N PRO A 74 -0.16 -12.46 4.85
CA PRO A 74 -0.01 -11.01 4.98
C PRO A 74 -0.09 -10.33 3.61
N ILE A 75 -1.03 -9.36 3.46
CA ILE A 75 -1.18 -8.56 2.24
C ILE A 75 -1.19 -7.07 2.59
N GLY A 76 -0.28 -6.32 2.00
CA GLY A 76 -0.25 -4.87 2.04
C GLY A 76 -1.10 -4.27 0.91
N VAL A 77 -1.81 -3.19 1.22
CA VAL A 77 -2.54 -2.40 0.21
C VAL A 77 -1.69 -1.20 -0.17
N GLN A 78 -1.33 -1.09 -1.45
CA GLN A 78 -0.63 0.10 -1.93
C GLN A 78 -1.61 1.14 -2.45
N LEU A 79 -1.56 2.33 -1.85
CA LEU A 79 -2.37 3.49 -2.20
C LEU A 79 -1.55 4.58 -2.90
N PHE A 80 -2.19 5.34 -3.79
CA PHE A 80 -1.60 6.54 -4.37
C PHE A 80 -2.63 7.63 -4.58
N ASP A 81 -2.28 8.84 -4.25
CA ASP A 81 -3.00 10.09 -4.56
C ASP A 81 -2.09 11.28 -4.20
N HIS A 82 -2.58 12.49 -4.41
CA HIS A 82 -1.97 13.76 -3.99
C HIS A 82 -2.79 14.46 -2.90
N ARG A 83 -3.95 13.92 -2.51
CA ARG A 83 -4.85 14.48 -1.50
C ARG A 83 -4.72 13.70 -0.19
N PRO A 84 -4.21 14.33 0.91
CA PRO A 84 -4.02 13.66 2.19
C PRO A 84 -5.31 13.06 2.76
N GLU A 85 -6.44 13.76 2.65
CA GLU A 85 -7.73 13.32 3.17
C GLU A 85 -8.26 12.08 2.45
N ALA A 86 -8.16 12.05 1.12
CA ALA A 86 -8.55 10.88 0.32
C ALA A 86 -7.66 9.68 0.64
N MET A 87 -6.35 9.91 0.83
CA MET A 87 -5.40 8.86 1.21
C MET A 87 -5.74 8.27 2.59
N ALA A 88 -6.09 9.12 3.55
CA ALA A 88 -6.50 8.70 4.89
C ALA A 88 -7.81 7.89 4.86
N ASP A 89 -8.81 8.32 4.08
CA ASP A 89 -10.06 7.58 3.92
C ASP A 89 -9.86 6.23 3.25
N ALA A 90 -9.08 6.18 2.16
CA ALA A 90 -8.74 4.94 1.48
C ALA A 90 -7.96 3.97 2.39
N ALA A 91 -7.08 4.49 3.25
CA ALA A 91 -6.34 3.69 4.21
C ALA A 91 -7.26 3.04 5.26
N ARG A 92 -8.23 3.79 5.81
CA ARG A 92 -9.23 3.21 6.72
C ARG A 92 -10.02 2.08 6.06
N ARG A 93 -10.50 2.29 4.84
CA ARG A 93 -11.22 1.25 4.08
C ARG A 93 -10.38 0.01 3.84
N ALA A 94 -9.10 0.18 3.54
CA ALA A 94 -8.19 -0.95 3.36
C ALA A 94 -7.91 -1.68 4.68
N GLU A 95 -7.75 -0.97 5.80
CA GLU A 95 -7.64 -1.58 7.12
C GLU A 95 -8.88 -2.36 7.51
N ASP A 96 -10.07 -1.78 7.32
CA ASP A 96 -11.37 -2.42 7.59
C ASP A 96 -11.55 -3.70 6.75
N ALA A 97 -11.01 -3.73 5.53
CA ALA A 97 -11.00 -4.90 4.66
C ALA A 97 -9.95 -5.96 5.05
N GLY A 98 -9.11 -5.70 6.05
CA GLY A 98 -8.13 -6.65 6.57
C GLY A 98 -6.71 -6.47 6.07
N ALA A 99 -6.34 -5.31 5.53
CA ALA A 99 -4.97 -5.03 5.13
C ALA A 99 -3.97 -5.30 6.28
N PHE A 100 -2.90 -6.02 5.99
CA PHE A 100 -1.82 -6.26 6.94
C PHE A 100 -1.04 -4.98 7.25
N LEU A 101 -0.86 -4.15 6.24
CA LEU A 101 -0.28 -2.80 6.32
C LEU A 101 -0.78 -1.95 5.15
N ILE A 102 -0.60 -0.64 5.27
CA ILE A 102 -0.82 0.32 4.19
C ILE A 102 0.53 0.77 3.62
N ASP A 103 0.66 0.74 2.30
CA ASP A 103 1.86 1.23 1.62
C ASP A 103 1.52 2.45 0.75
N ILE A 104 2.33 3.50 0.85
CA ILE A 104 2.13 4.74 0.09
C ILE A 104 3.06 4.73 -1.12
N ASN A 105 2.50 4.83 -2.32
CA ASN A 105 3.28 4.92 -3.55
C ASN A 105 3.84 6.33 -3.76
N MET A 106 5.15 6.47 -3.63
CA MET A 106 5.92 7.68 -3.95
C MET A 106 6.95 7.44 -5.06
N GLY A 107 6.71 6.42 -5.90
CA GLY A 107 7.70 6.03 -6.92
C GLY A 107 7.16 5.87 -8.34
N CYS A 108 5.84 5.87 -8.56
CA CYS A 108 5.25 5.68 -9.88
C CYS A 108 5.60 6.83 -10.82
N PRO A 109 6.31 6.58 -11.98
CA PRO A 109 6.74 7.64 -12.88
C PRO A 109 5.70 7.99 -13.95
N VAL A 110 4.55 7.36 -13.94
CA VAL A 110 3.51 7.59 -14.96
C VAL A 110 3.12 9.07 -14.98
N ARG A 111 3.30 9.73 -16.14
CA ARG A 111 3.12 11.18 -16.30
C ARG A 111 1.77 11.69 -15.80
N LYS A 112 0.69 10.94 -16.05
CA LYS A 112 -0.66 11.30 -15.59
C LYS A 112 -0.77 11.35 -14.07
N ILE A 113 -0.01 10.53 -13.34
CA ILE A 113 0.02 10.48 -11.87
C ILE A 113 0.98 11.54 -11.35
N ALA A 114 2.23 11.55 -11.84
CA ALA A 114 3.28 12.44 -11.35
C ALA A 114 2.96 13.94 -11.58
N ARG A 115 2.34 14.30 -12.73
CA ARG A 115 1.91 15.68 -13.00
C ARG A 115 0.80 16.18 -12.08
N LYS A 116 0.00 15.28 -11.50
CA LYS A 116 -1.03 15.60 -10.50
C LYS A 116 -0.47 15.68 -9.07
N GLY A 117 0.81 15.46 -8.88
CA GLY A 117 1.46 15.47 -7.56
C GLY A 117 1.45 14.12 -6.83
N GLY A 118 0.94 13.04 -7.46
CA GLY A 118 0.98 11.69 -6.87
C GLY A 118 2.18 10.86 -7.34
N GLY A 119 2.38 9.69 -6.77
CA GLY A 119 3.48 8.80 -7.13
C GLY A 119 4.85 9.48 -7.00
N SER A 120 5.68 9.42 -8.03
CA SER A 120 7.00 10.07 -8.00
C SER A 120 6.93 11.61 -7.94
N GLY A 121 5.79 12.21 -8.27
CA GLY A 121 5.57 13.65 -8.12
C GLY A 121 5.79 14.14 -6.68
N LEU A 122 5.50 13.31 -5.69
CA LEU A 122 5.69 13.59 -4.26
C LEU A 122 7.16 13.80 -3.87
N ILE A 123 8.11 13.25 -4.63
CA ILE A 123 9.55 13.45 -4.38
C ILE A 123 9.94 14.92 -4.54
N ARG A 124 9.19 15.67 -5.37
CA ARG A 124 9.41 17.09 -5.63
C ARG A 124 8.68 18.02 -4.66
N ASP A 125 7.79 17.48 -3.85
CA ASP A 125 7.03 18.20 -2.82
C ASP A 125 7.10 17.43 -1.49
N PRO A 126 8.22 17.52 -0.77
CA PRO A 126 8.41 16.82 0.50
C PRO A 126 7.37 17.20 1.55
N ASP A 127 6.90 18.45 1.56
CA ASP A 127 5.91 18.91 2.51
C ASP A 127 4.56 18.23 2.28
N LEU A 128 4.14 18.08 1.03
CA LEU A 128 2.95 17.30 0.69
C LEU A 128 3.14 15.82 1.02
N ALA A 129 4.31 15.26 0.73
CA ALA A 129 4.63 13.88 1.07
C ALA A 129 4.52 13.62 2.58
N CYS A 130 5.07 14.51 3.41
CA CYS A 130 4.94 14.45 4.87
C CYS A 130 3.48 14.52 5.31
N ARG A 131 2.69 15.47 4.81
CA ARG A 131 1.26 15.59 5.14
C ARG A 131 0.48 14.33 4.79
N ILE A 132 0.77 13.70 3.64
CA ILE A 132 0.13 12.44 3.25
C ILE A 132 0.50 11.32 4.25
N VAL A 133 1.78 11.17 4.57
CA VAL A 133 2.24 10.15 5.54
C VAL A 133 1.58 10.36 6.89
N GLU A 134 1.57 11.58 7.41
CA GLU A 134 0.95 11.93 8.69
C GLU A 134 -0.54 11.65 8.69
N SER A 135 -1.27 12.05 7.63
CA SER A 135 -2.71 11.80 7.49
C SER A 135 -3.02 10.30 7.48
N VAL A 136 -2.26 9.50 6.72
CA VAL A 136 -2.46 8.05 6.65
C VAL A 136 -2.09 7.39 7.98
N ALA A 137 -0.92 7.70 8.54
CA ALA A 137 -0.46 7.10 9.79
C ALA A 137 -1.36 7.41 10.99
N SER A 138 -1.98 8.60 10.99
CA SER A 138 -2.95 8.98 12.03
C SER A 138 -4.32 8.35 11.84
N ALA A 139 -4.64 7.89 10.62
CA ALA A 139 -5.96 7.37 10.27
C ALA A 139 -6.12 5.87 10.55
N VAL A 140 -5.02 5.11 10.64
CA VAL A 140 -5.02 3.65 10.78
C VAL A 140 -4.18 3.17 11.96
N GLY A 141 -4.51 1.99 12.48
CA GLY A 141 -3.76 1.31 13.54
C GLY A 141 -2.65 0.40 13.00
N VAL A 142 -2.79 -0.09 11.77
CA VAL A 142 -1.80 -0.97 11.14
C VAL A 142 -0.54 -0.22 10.70
N PRO A 143 0.58 -0.92 10.47
CA PRO A 143 1.81 -0.27 9.99
C PRO A 143 1.60 0.47 8.66
N VAL A 144 2.29 1.60 8.52
CA VAL A 144 2.35 2.39 7.28
C VAL A 144 3.77 2.36 6.74
N THR A 145 3.91 2.08 5.46
CA THR A 145 5.19 2.06 4.74
C THR A 145 5.13 2.99 3.53
N VAL A 146 6.28 3.34 3.00
CA VAL A 146 6.42 4.15 1.79
C VAL A 146 7.32 3.43 0.81
N LYS A 147 6.86 3.26 -0.43
CA LYS A 147 7.70 2.82 -1.54
C LYS A 147 8.06 4.02 -2.40
N THR A 148 9.34 4.39 -2.40
CA THR A 148 9.85 5.57 -3.11
C THR A 148 10.99 5.20 -4.08
N ARG A 149 11.63 6.22 -4.66
CA ARG A 149 12.85 6.17 -5.47
C ARG A 149 13.97 6.90 -4.75
N LEU A 150 15.21 6.68 -5.17
CA LEU A 150 16.38 7.39 -4.64
C LEU A 150 16.47 8.85 -5.09
N GLY A 151 15.60 9.27 -6.00
CA GLY A 151 15.51 10.64 -6.51
C GLY A 151 14.49 10.74 -7.64
N TRP A 152 14.32 11.98 -8.09
CA TRP A 152 13.44 12.34 -9.21
C TRP A 152 14.02 11.92 -10.56
#